data_285c830fe48457031f11f87c0c9f4721
#
_entry.id   285c830fe48457031f11f87c0c9f4721
#
_cell.length_a   1.000
_cell.length_b   1.000
_cell.length_c   1.000
_cell.angle_alpha   90.00
_cell.angle_beta   90.00
_cell.angle_gamma   90.00
#
_symmetry.space_group_name_H-M   'P 1'
#
loop_
_entity.id
_entity.type
_entity.pdbx_description
1 polymer ?
#
loop_
_entity_poly.entity_id
_entity_poly.type
_entity_poly.pdbx_seq_one_letter_code
_entity_poly.pdbx_strand_id
1 'polypeptide(L)'
;MKHGDVMINRKGKIVRPKRLPSNLYQFRKGTGEERCILDSITSLQNGADLIWIETEKPHIGQIASMMKEIKKVIPDAKLVYNNSPSFNWTLNFRQQVFDAMSESGDDVSQYDREDLMNEKYDETELAKLADDKIRTFQADASKEAGIFHHLITLPTYHTAALSTDNLAKEYFGSEGML
;
A
#
# COMPACT_ATOMS: atom_id res chain seq x y z
N MET A 1 -2.12 7.20 -19.07
CA MET A 1 -1.52 8.30 -19.85
C MET A 1 -2.25 8.40 -21.17
N LYS A 2 -2.59 9.62 -21.58
CA LYS A 2 -3.13 9.88 -22.92
C LYS A 2 -1.97 9.87 -23.93
N HIS A 3 -2.29 9.67 -25.19
CA HIS A 3 -1.30 9.76 -26.25
C HIS A 3 -0.68 11.17 -26.26
N GLY A 4 0.62 11.27 -26.06
CA GLY A 4 1.34 12.55 -26.00
C GLY A 4 1.75 13.00 -24.59
N ASP A 5 1.25 12.35 -23.53
CA ASP A 5 1.69 12.67 -22.18
C ASP A 5 3.19 12.37 -21.99
N VAL A 6 3.91 13.29 -21.39
CA VAL A 6 5.33 13.13 -21.05
C VAL A 6 5.50 13.14 -19.55
N MET A 7 6.35 12.25 -19.05
CA MET A 7 6.77 12.24 -17.66
C MET A 7 8.07 13.04 -17.51
N ILE A 8 8.10 13.91 -16.54
CA ILE A 8 9.28 14.72 -16.21
C ILE A 8 9.75 14.34 -14.81
N ASN A 9 11.04 14.04 -14.64
CA ASN A 9 11.64 13.81 -13.33
C ASN A 9 11.99 15.14 -12.63
N ARG A 10 12.43 15.09 -11.37
CA ARG A 10 12.84 16.25 -10.56
C ARG A 10 13.88 17.16 -11.25
N LYS A 11 14.64 16.63 -12.20
CA LYS A 11 15.65 17.39 -12.98
C LYS A 11 15.08 17.99 -14.27
N GLY A 12 13.77 17.97 -14.45
CA GLY A 12 13.11 18.46 -15.66
C GLY A 12 13.35 17.60 -16.91
N LYS A 13 13.94 16.42 -16.76
CA LYS A 13 14.24 15.53 -17.87
C LYS A 13 13.04 14.66 -18.22
N ILE A 14 12.68 14.61 -19.49
CA ILE A 14 11.62 13.73 -19.99
C ILE A 14 12.03 12.27 -19.76
N VAL A 15 11.15 11.53 -19.07
CA VAL A 15 11.28 10.10 -18.78
C VAL A 15 10.25 9.37 -19.63
N ARG A 16 10.72 8.55 -20.56
CA ARG A 16 9.83 7.72 -21.37
C ARG A 16 9.58 6.38 -20.69
N PRO A 17 8.31 5.97 -20.54
CA PRO A 17 8.00 4.64 -20.02
C PRO A 17 8.51 3.55 -20.97
N LYS A 18 8.87 2.39 -20.42
CA LYS A 18 9.25 1.23 -21.23
C LYS A 18 8.00 0.65 -21.89
N ARG A 19 8.01 0.52 -23.22
CA ARG A 19 6.96 -0.18 -23.94
C ARG A 19 7.11 -1.69 -23.75
N LEU A 20 6.04 -2.35 -23.31
CA LEU A 20 5.96 -3.81 -23.18
C LEU A 20 5.46 -4.44 -24.50
N PRO A 21 5.71 -5.76 -24.74
CA PRO A 21 5.25 -6.47 -25.93
C PRO A 21 3.73 -6.41 -26.16
N SER A 22 2.95 -6.28 -25.07
CA SER A 22 1.47 -6.14 -25.10
C SER A 22 0.97 -4.74 -25.50
N ASN A 23 1.82 -3.85 -25.97
CA ASN A 23 1.56 -2.41 -26.18
C ASN A 23 1.22 -1.63 -24.89
N LEU A 24 1.38 -2.23 -23.73
CA LEU A 24 1.31 -1.55 -22.45
C LEU A 24 2.61 -0.80 -22.16
N TYR A 25 2.55 0.16 -21.24
CA TYR A 25 3.71 0.91 -20.79
C TYR A 25 3.95 0.61 -19.32
N GLN A 26 5.20 0.43 -18.98
CA GLN A 26 5.63 0.29 -17.60
C GLN A 26 6.40 1.54 -17.17
N PHE A 27 6.04 2.10 -16.02
CA PHE A 27 6.82 3.16 -15.39
C PHE A 27 8.16 2.62 -14.90
N ARG A 28 9.18 3.45 -14.91
CA ARG A 28 10.45 3.07 -14.28
C ARG A 28 10.26 2.97 -12.78
N LYS A 29 10.85 1.96 -12.16
CA LYS A 29 10.85 1.80 -10.71
C LYS A 29 11.38 3.08 -10.05
N GLY A 30 10.71 3.57 -9.02
CA GLY A 30 11.10 4.76 -8.25
C GLY A 30 10.67 6.11 -8.82
N THR A 31 10.09 6.17 -10.03
CA THR A 31 9.62 7.46 -10.58
C THR A 31 8.22 7.86 -10.09
N GLY A 32 7.43 6.90 -9.65
CA GLY A 32 6.06 7.13 -9.18
C GLY A 32 6.00 7.97 -7.90
N GLU A 33 6.90 7.72 -6.95
CA GLU A 33 6.96 8.46 -5.68
C GLU A 33 7.32 9.94 -5.90
N GLU A 34 8.35 10.22 -6.70
CA GLU A 34 8.73 11.60 -7.04
C GLU A 34 7.58 12.36 -7.71
N ARG A 35 6.85 11.69 -8.59
CA ARG A 35 5.70 12.28 -9.25
C ARG A 35 4.55 12.52 -8.30
N CYS A 36 4.27 11.59 -7.40
CA CYS A 36 3.27 11.72 -6.36
C CYS A 36 3.55 12.93 -5.46
N ILE A 37 4.79 13.11 -5.02
CA ILE A 37 5.21 14.26 -4.21
C ILE A 37 4.99 15.56 -4.97
N LEU A 38 5.42 15.64 -6.24
CA LEU A 38 5.28 16.84 -7.07
C LEU A 38 3.81 17.19 -7.31
N ASP A 39 3.00 16.20 -7.66
CA ASP A 39 1.56 16.40 -7.91
C ASP A 39 0.83 16.81 -6.62
N SER A 40 1.22 16.26 -5.47
CA SER A 40 0.70 16.63 -4.15
C SER A 40 0.99 18.10 -3.83
N ILE A 41 2.24 18.52 -3.97
CA ILE A 41 2.64 19.92 -3.75
C ILE A 41 1.89 20.86 -4.70
N THR A 42 1.83 20.51 -5.98
CA THR A 42 1.12 21.31 -6.98
C THR A 42 -0.36 21.43 -6.66
N SER A 43 -1.02 20.34 -6.24
CA SER A 43 -2.44 20.35 -5.89
C SER A 43 -2.71 21.24 -4.67
N LEU A 44 -1.90 21.14 -3.62
CA LEU A 44 -2.02 21.99 -2.42
C LEU A 44 -1.80 23.46 -2.75
N GLN A 45 -0.81 23.80 -3.59
CA GLN A 45 -0.57 25.17 -4.05
C GLN A 45 -1.70 25.73 -4.90
N ASN A 46 -2.50 24.87 -5.52
CA ASN A 46 -3.66 25.26 -6.32
C ASN A 46 -4.98 25.13 -5.56
N GLY A 47 -4.96 25.04 -4.24
CA GLY A 47 -6.14 25.15 -3.38
C GLY A 47 -6.79 23.84 -2.95
N ALA A 48 -6.08 22.71 -3.06
CA ALA A 48 -6.52 21.49 -2.40
C ALA A 48 -6.34 21.62 -0.88
N ASP A 49 -7.35 21.21 -0.10
CA ASP A 49 -7.32 21.27 1.36
C ASP A 49 -6.49 20.13 1.98
N LEU A 50 -6.40 19.01 1.27
CA LEU A 50 -5.68 17.81 1.70
C LEU A 50 -5.29 16.95 0.50
N ILE A 51 -4.40 16.00 0.71
CA ILE A 51 -3.93 15.05 -0.29
C ILE A 51 -4.33 13.63 0.10
N TRP A 52 -4.91 12.91 -0.84
CA TRP A 52 -5.17 11.49 -0.73
C TRP A 52 -4.05 10.72 -1.43
N ILE A 53 -3.30 9.92 -0.66
CA ILE A 53 -2.23 9.07 -1.18
C ILE A 53 -2.68 7.61 -1.19
N GLU A 54 -2.36 6.95 -2.29
CA GLU A 54 -2.41 5.50 -2.45
C GLU A 54 -1.00 4.99 -2.74
N THR A 55 -0.63 3.88 -2.11
CA THR A 55 0.65 3.21 -2.32
C THR A 55 0.43 1.82 -2.91
N GLU A 56 1.47 1.24 -3.48
CA GLU A 56 1.43 -0.13 -4.02
C GLU A 56 1.16 -1.17 -2.91
N LYS A 57 1.63 -0.87 -1.70
CA LYS A 57 1.51 -1.72 -0.51
C LYS A 57 1.51 -0.87 0.77
N PRO A 58 0.97 -1.40 1.88
CA PRO A 58 0.92 -0.65 3.14
C PRO A 58 2.32 -0.59 3.78
N HIS A 59 3.06 0.47 3.52
CA HIS A 59 4.42 0.66 4.04
C HIS A 59 4.56 2.06 4.66
N ILE A 60 4.54 2.12 6.00
CA ILE A 60 4.58 3.39 6.76
C ILE A 60 5.81 4.23 6.40
N GLY A 61 6.98 3.62 6.31
CA GLY A 61 8.22 4.32 5.97
C GLY A 61 8.17 5.02 4.60
N GLN A 62 7.52 4.40 3.59
CA GLN A 62 7.33 5.04 2.29
C GLN A 62 6.41 6.26 2.39
N ILE A 63 5.29 6.11 3.11
CA ILE A 63 4.33 7.21 3.30
C ILE A 63 4.99 8.36 4.06
N ALA A 64 5.73 8.05 5.12
CA ALA A 64 6.46 9.03 5.92
C ALA A 64 7.53 9.77 5.10
N SER A 65 8.25 9.06 4.24
CA SER A 65 9.23 9.65 3.31
C SER A 65 8.58 10.66 2.37
N MET A 66 7.48 10.28 1.72
CA MET A 66 6.73 11.18 0.83
C MET A 66 6.21 12.39 1.58
N MET A 67 5.60 12.18 2.76
CA MET A 67 5.04 13.26 3.56
C MET A 67 6.11 14.24 4.06
N LYS A 68 7.28 13.74 4.43
CA LYS A 68 8.43 14.56 4.78
C LYS A 68 8.85 15.51 3.64
N GLU A 69 8.88 15.02 2.41
CA GLU A 69 9.22 15.83 1.25
C GLU A 69 8.13 16.88 0.93
N ILE A 70 6.86 16.49 1.03
CA ILE A 70 5.73 17.41 0.84
C ILE A 70 5.79 18.54 1.90
N LYS A 71 5.99 18.20 3.17
CA LYS A 71 6.04 19.17 4.29
C LYS A 71 7.23 20.11 4.25
N LYS A 72 8.29 19.80 3.52
CA LYS A 72 9.37 20.78 3.26
C LYS A 72 8.89 22.01 2.50
N VAL A 73 7.85 21.85 1.67
CA VAL A 73 7.30 22.91 0.84
C VAL A 73 6.00 23.45 1.42
N ILE A 74 5.15 22.58 1.95
CA ILE A 74 3.84 22.89 2.57
C ILE A 74 3.82 22.31 3.98
N PRO A 75 4.31 23.04 5.00
CA PRO A 75 4.48 22.53 6.36
C PRO A 75 3.21 22.00 7.04
N ASP A 76 2.06 22.60 6.74
CA ASP A 76 0.74 22.25 7.26
C ASP A 76 -0.06 21.28 6.40
N ALA A 77 0.59 20.66 5.40
CA ALA A 77 -0.04 19.66 4.53
C ALA A 77 -0.71 18.54 5.33
N LYS A 78 -1.96 18.25 4.96
CA LYS A 78 -2.77 17.17 5.53
C LYS A 78 -2.84 16.00 4.58
N LEU A 79 -2.62 14.81 5.10
CA LEU A 79 -2.60 13.57 4.35
C LEU A 79 -3.79 12.68 4.73
N VAL A 80 -4.49 12.21 3.72
CA VAL A 80 -5.46 11.11 3.80
C VAL A 80 -4.82 9.87 3.18
N TYR A 81 -4.92 8.74 3.85
CA TYR A 81 -4.37 7.48 3.36
C TYR A 81 -5.47 6.45 3.11
N ASN A 82 -5.37 5.76 1.99
CA ASN A 82 -6.25 4.66 1.64
C ASN A 82 -5.75 3.34 2.23
N ASN A 83 -6.42 2.87 3.28
CA ASN A 83 -6.24 1.51 3.81
C ASN A 83 -7.01 0.53 2.93
N SER A 84 -6.48 0.28 1.73
CA SER A 84 -7.18 -0.54 0.75
C SER A 84 -7.39 -1.98 1.24
N PRO A 85 -8.62 -2.50 1.26
CA PRO A 85 -8.87 -3.91 1.56
C PRO A 85 -8.37 -4.86 0.45
N SER A 86 -8.00 -4.35 -0.72
CA SER A 86 -7.38 -5.15 -1.79
C SER A 86 -5.90 -5.44 -1.57
N PHE A 87 -5.25 -4.82 -0.60
CA PHE A 87 -3.91 -5.25 -0.19
C PHE A 87 -3.98 -6.64 0.45
N ASN A 88 -3.03 -7.49 0.12
CA ASN A 88 -2.77 -8.66 0.95
C ASN A 88 -2.00 -8.20 2.20
N TRP A 89 -2.73 -7.74 3.22
CA TRP A 89 -2.16 -7.19 4.45
C TRP A 89 -1.23 -8.19 5.13
N THR A 90 -1.70 -9.42 5.32
CA THR A 90 -0.91 -10.48 5.97
C THR A 90 0.41 -10.73 5.26
N LEU A 91 0.38 -10.96 3.95
CA LEU A 91 1.61 -11.19 3.19
C LEU A 91 2.57 -10.00 3.26
N ASN A 92 2.04 -8.77 3.06
CA ASN A 92 2.87 -7.57 3.07
C ASN A 92 3.57 -7.35 4.42
N PHE A 93 2.85 -7.58 5.53
CA PHE A 93 3.44 -7.41 6.86
C PHE A 93 4.35 -8.56 7.26
N ARG A 94 4.04 -9.81 6.89
CA ARG A 94 4.95 -10.94 7.08
C ARG A 94 6.26 -10.72 6.32
N GLN A 95 6.23 -10.21 5.09
CA GLN A 95 7.44 -9.86 4.34
C GLN A 95 8.23 -8.72 5.00
N GLN A 96 7.57 -7.67 5.45
CA GLN A 96 8.23 -6.56 6.15
C GLN A 96 8.88 -7.01 7.48
N VAL A 97 8.21 -7.89 8.23
CA VAL A 97 8.78 -8.46 9.46
C VAL A 97 9.96 -9.37 9.15
N PHE A 98 9.84 -10.24 8.14
CA PHE A 98 10.94 -11.09 7.69
C PHE A 98 12.17 -10.27 7.30
N ASP A 99 11.98 -9.22 6.49
CA ASP A 99 13.07 -8.36 6.04
C ASP A 99 13.72 -7.64 7.25
N ALA A 100 12.93 -7.14 8.20
CA ALA A 100 13.43 -6.49 9.41
C ALA A 100 14.20 -7.47 10.34
N MET A 101 13.70 -8.67 10.54
CA MET A 101 14.39 -9.72 11.31
C MET A 101 15.73 -10.09 10.65
N SER A 102 15.74 -10.27 9.33
CA SER A 102 16.96 -10.57 8.57
C SER A 102 18.00 -9.44 8.67
N GLU A 103 17.56 -8.19 8.59
CA GLU A 103 18.43 -7.00 8.73
C GLU A 103 18.97 -6.84 10.15
N SER A 104 18.22 -7.26 11.18
CA SER A 104 18.66 -7.29 12.59
C SER A 104 19.66 -8.40 12.89
N GLY A 105 19.80 -9.38 11.98
CA GLY A 105 20.67 -10.55 12.19
C GLY A 105 19.98 -11.71 12.92
N ASP A 106 18.66 -11.68 13.03
CA ASP A 106 17.87 -12.79 13.57
C ASP A 106 17.92 -14.01 12.62
N ASP A 107 17.80 -15.20 13.20
CA ASP A 107 17.74 -16.42 12.38
C ASP A 107 16.38 -16.55 11.69
N VAL A 108 16.35 -16.28 10.39
CA VAL A 108 15.17 -16.41 9.53
C VAL A 108 15.23 -17.67 8.64
N SER A 109 16.19 -18.56 8.83
CA SER A 109 16.41 -19.74 7.98
C SER A 109 15.24 -20.73 7.93
N GLN A 110 14.38 -20.71 8.96
CA GLN A 110 13.16 -21.51 9.03
C GLN A 110 12.02 -21.01 8.15
N TYR A 111 12.12 -19.77 7.62
CA TYR A 111 11.07 -19.13 6.83
C TYR A 111 11.46 -19.11 5.35
N ASP A 112 10.50 -19.38 4.49
CA ASP A 112 10.62 -19.13 3.06
C ASP A 112 9.93 -17.79 2.72
N ARG A 113 10.70 -16.79 2.33
CA ARG A 113 10.20 -15.43 2.04
C ARG A 113 9.14 -15.41 0.93
N GLU A 114 9.22 -16.34 -0.01
CA GLU A 114 8.29 -16.41 -1.14
C GLU A 114 7.00 -17.16 -0.79
N ASP A 115 6.99 -17.91 0.33
CA ASP A 115 5.85 -18.74 0.76
C ASP A 115 5.36 -18.39 2.18
N LEU A 116 5.47 -17.14 2.61
CA LEU A 116 5.09 -16.71 3.96
C LEU A 116 3.59 -16.81 4.27
N MET A 117 2.75 -17.13 3.27
CA MET A 117 1.31 -17.40 3.47
C MET A 117 1.01 -18.85 3.79
N ASN A 118 2.02 -19.72 3.86
CA ASN A 118 1.84 -21.11 4.24
C ASN A 118 1.36 -21.25 5.68
N GLU A 119 0.34 -22.03 5.92
CA GLU A 119 -0.31 -22.25 7.23
C GLU A 119 0.70 -22.72 8.31
N LYS A 120 1.78 -23.39 7.93
CA LYS A 120 2.85 -23.78 8.87
C LYS A 120 3.48 -22.60 9.62
N TYR A 121 3.33 -21.38 9.11
CA TYR A 121 3.86 -20.15 9.73
C TYR A 121 2.85 -19.39 10.58
N ASP A 122 1.58 -19.75 10.62
CA ASP A 122 0.52 -18.96 11.26
C ASP A 122 0.72 -18.77 12.77
N GLU A 123 1.31 -19.74 13.45
CA GLU A 123 1.58 -19.67 14.89
C GLU A 123 3.00 -19.20 15.23
N THR A 124 3.79 -18.83 14.24
CA THR A 124 5.18 -18.40 14.44
C THR A 124 5.27 -16.99 15.03
N GLU A 125 6.44 -16.66 15.58
CA GLU A 125 6.74 -15.30 16.06
C GLU A 125 6.63 -14.27 14.94
N LEU A 126 7.11 -14.59 13.74
CA LEU A 126 7.00 -13.74 12.55
C LEU A 126 5.53 -13.38 12.26
N ALA A 127 4.62 -14.36 12.28
CA ALA A 127 3.21 -14.12 12.02
C ALA A 127 2.59 -13.24 13.12
N LYS A 128 2.88 -13.51 14.39
CA LYS A 128 2.38 -12.72 15.52
C LYS A 128 2.84 -11.27 15.46
N LEU A 129 4.11 -11.03 15.16
CA LEU A 129 4.66 -9.69 14.97
C LEU A 129 4.02 -8.97 13.77
N ALA A 130 3.75 -9.69 12.68
CA ALA A 130 3.04 -9.12 11.53
C ALA A 130 1.61 -8.72 11.88
N ASP A 131 0.88 -9.57 12.59
CA ASP A 131 -0.50 -9.32 13.03
C ASP A 131 -0.56 -8.11 13.99
N ASP A 132 0.39 -7.98 14.90
CA ASP A 132 0.47 -6.82 15.79
C ASP A 132 0.72 -5.52 15.01
N LYS A 133 1.61 -5.55 14.02
CA LYS A 133 1.83 -4.40 13.13
C LYS A 133 0.60 -4.04 12.28
N ILE A 134 -0.16 -5.02 11.82
CA ILE A 134 -1.44 -4.78 11.12
C ILE A 134 -2.44 -4.12 12.08
N ARG A 135 -2.55 -4.63 13.30
CA ARG A 135 -3.48 -4.12 14.33
C ARG A 135 -3.19 -2.67 14.71
N THR A 136 -1.91 -2.29 14.78
CA THR A 136 -1.49 -0.93 15.17
C THR A 136 -1.29 0.00 13.99
N PHE A 137 -1.39 -0.48 12.74
CA PHE A 137 -1.00 0.24 11.53
C PHE A 137 -1.55 1.68 11.44
N GLN A 138 -2.84 1.87 11.73
CA GLN A 138 -3.45 3.20 11.62
C GLN A 138 -2.86 4.19 12.64
N ALA A 139 -2.65 3.73 13.87
CA ALA A 139 -2.05 4.54 14.93
C ALA A 139 -0.59 4.89 14.62
N ASP A 140 0.18 3.90 14.18
CA ASP A 140 1.60 4.06 13.86
C ASP A 140 1.77 4.95 12.62
N ALA A 141 0.98 4.74 11.58
CA ALA A 141 0.99 5.57 10.38
C ALA A 141 0.58 7.01 10.66
N SER A 142 -0.38 7.25 11.55
CA SER A 142 -0.74 8.61 11.98
C SER A 142 0.40 9.27 12.74
N LYS A 143 1.07 8.53 13.63
CA LYS A 143 2.17 9.04 14.44
C LYS A 143 3.44 9.29 13.62
N GLU A 144 3.82 8.35 12.75
CA GLU A 144 5.10 8.39 12.04
C GLU A 144 5.03 9.14 10.72
N ALA A 145 3.94 8.97 9.96
CA ALA A 145 3.74 9.61 8.66
C ALA A 145 2.83 10.85 8.72
N GLY A 146 2.23 11.14 9.88
CA GLY A 146 1.36 12.29 10.05
C GLY A 146 0.06 12.20 9.24
N ILE A 147 -0.48 10.99 9.10
CA ILE A 147 -1.76 10.78 8.43
C ILE A 147 -2.86 11.43 9.26
N PHE A 148 -3.57 12.36 8.63
CA PHE A 148 -4.66 13.11 9.25
C PHE A 148 -5.98 12.32 9.27
N HIS A 149 -6.22 11.54 8.21
CA HIS A 149 -7.45 10.78 8.05
C HIS A 149 -7.19 9.46 7.31
N HIS A 150 -7.81 8.39 7.77
CA HIS A 150 -7.76 7.07 7.16
C HIS A 150 -9.06 6.76 6.43
N LEU A 151 -8.96 6.31 5.19
CA LEU A 151 -10.08 5.81 4.41
C LEU A 151 -9.99 4.30 4.24
N ILE A 152 -11.12 3.65 4.16
CA ILE A 152 -11.26 2.27 3.69
C ILE A 152 -12.13 2.33 2.44
N THR A 153 -11.53 2.10 1.29
CA THR A 153 -12.26 2.14 0.01
C THR A 153 -13.07 0.87 -0.20
N LEU A 154 -14.23 1.02 -0.85
CA LEU A 154 -15.10 -0.08 -1.26
C LEU A 154 -15.53 -1.06 -0.13
N PRO A 155 -15.71 -0.65 1.13
CA PRO A 155 -16.03 -1.59 2.20
C PRO A 155 -17.37 -2.30 1.95
N THR A 156 -18.38 -1.59 1.49
CA THR A 156 -19.70 -2.15 1.15
C THR A 156 -19.59 -3.15 -0.01
N TYR A 157 -18.81 -2.82 -1.04
CA TYR A 157 -18.58 -3.73 -2.17
C TYR A 157 -17.93 -5.05 -1.71
N HIS A 158 -16.84 -4.97 -0.94
CA HIS A 158 -16.16 -6.17 -0.46
C HIS A 158 -17.03 -7.00 0.47
N THR A 159 -17.80 -6.37 1.35
CA THR A 159 -18.75 -7.07 2.23
C THR A 159 -19.85 -7.75 1.43
N ALA A 160 -20.44 -7.06 0.47
CA ALA A 160 -21.47 -7.62 -0.39
C ALA A 160 -20.93 -8.78 -1.25
N ALA A 161 -19.74 -8.62 -1.83
CA ALA A 161 -19.11 -9.67 -2.62
C ALA A 161 -18.84 -10.94 -1.80
N LEU A 162 -18.28 -10.79 -0.58
CA LEU A 162 -18.02 -11.90 0.33
C LEU A 162 -19.31 -12.60 0.75
N SER A 163 -20.34 -11.84 1.12
CA SER A 163 -21.63 -12.40 1.53
C SER A 163 -22.31 -13.14 0.38
N THR A 164 -22.21 -12.60 -0.84
CA THR A 164 -22.78 -13.24 -2.03
C THR A 164 -22.02 -14.53 -2.38
N ASP A 165 -20.69 -14.52 -2.28
CA ASP A 165 -19.87 -15.71 -2.53
C ASP A 165 -20.17 -16.82 -1.53
N ASN A 166 -20.27 -16.48 -0.24
CA ASN A 166 -20.63 -17.41 0.82
C ASN A 166 -22.03 -18.00 0.56
N LEU A 167 -23.03 -17.16 0.29
CA LEU A 167 -24.38 -17.62 -0.01
C LEU A 167 -24.40 -18.56 -1.22
N ALA A 168 -23.66 -18.23 -2.29
CA ALA A 168 -23.59 -19.08 -3.46
C ALA A 168 -22.96 -20.45 -3.16
N LYS A 169 -21.92 -20.50 -2.36
CA LYS A 169 -21.26 -21.75 -1.93
C LYS A 169 -22.19 -22.61 -1.10
N GLU A 170 -22.88 -22.03 -0.13
CA GLU A 170 -23.84 -22.75 0.73
C GLU A 170 -25.04 -23.24 -0.08
N TYR A 171 -25.56 -22.42 -1.01
CA TYR A 171 -26.67 -22.79 -1.89
C TYR A 171 -26.39 -24.00 -2.77
N PHE A 172 -25.16 -24.13 -3.29
CA PHE A 172 -24.70 -25.28 -4.06
C PHE A 172 -24.17 -26.44 -3.19
N GLY A 173 -23.98 -26.18 -1.90
CA GLY A 173 -23.54 -27.17 -0.94
C GLY A 173 -24.68 -28.01 -0.37
N SER A 174 -24.40 -28.71 0.70
CA SER A 174 -25.40 -29.56 1.41
C SER A 174 -26.37 -28.76 2.29
N GLU A 175 -26.05 -27.51 2.60
CA GLU A 175 -26.82 -26.67 3.53
C GLU A 175 -28.00 -25.95 2.86
N GLY A 176 -27.99 -25.80 1.54
CA GLY A 176 -29.08 -25.17 0.80
C GLY A 176 -29.30 -23.70 1.20
N MET A 177 -30.50 -23.39 1.72
CA MET A 177 -30.90 -22.04 2.12
C MET A 177 -30.78 -21.78 3.64
N LEU A 178 -30.08 -22.65 4.39
CA LEU A 178 -29.88 -22.50 5.84
C LEU A 178 -28.94 -21.36 6.19
#